data_27cfee0030ebfe0a8c497a66fa537100
#
_entry.id   27cfee0030ebfe0a8c497a66fa537100
#
_cell.length_a   1.000
_cell.length_b   1.000
_cell.length_c   1.000
_cell.angle_alpha   90.00
_cell.angle_beta   90.00
_cell.angle_gamma   90.00
#
_symmetry.space_group_name_H-M   'P 1'
#
loop_
_entity.id
_entity.type
_entity.pdbx_description
1 polymer ?
#
loop_
_entity_poly.entity_id
_entity_poly.type
_entity_poly.pdbx_seq_one_letter_code
_entity_poly.pdbx_strand_id
1 'polypeptide(L)'
;MAVTTSKPRVGWSSIEELEVDLLLEAVYRVGGFDFRNYARASLWRRIQNRLRAEKVDTVTRLLDKIVHDASCMDRFVRGLSVNVSAMFRDPGFFQALRAQVFPLLRTWPYIRVWQAGCSTGEEVYSLAIMLAEEALIGRCRIYATDMDESVLDKAREGIYPLEPIQKYTQNYIRAGGTRSFSEYYTAAYGNAIFRPALRDQVVFARHNLVTDGSFNEFNLVLCRNVMIYFNRALQERVHHLLYDSLAHFGVLGLGSKEMLSLMPLRDRYEELDAPHRLYRRMT
;
A
#
# COMPACT_ATOMS: atom_id res chain seq x y z
N MET A 1 52.67 9.18 7.33
CA MET A 1 51.59 8.38 7.93
C MET A 1 50.27 9.11 7.69
N ALA A 2 49.52 8.69 6.71
CA ALA A 2 48.22 9.31 6.38
C ALA A 2 47.13 8.52 7.16
N VAL A 3 46.48 9.19 8.09
CA VAL A 3 45.31 8.68 8.81
C VAL A 3 44.13 8.75 7.86
N THR A 4 43.78 7.63 7.27
CA THR A 4 42.54 7.46 6.51
C THR A 4 41.36 7.46 7.49
N THR A 5 40.68 8.58 7.61
CA THR A 5 39.37 8.66 8.28
C THR A 5 38.36 7.98 7.39
N SER A 6 38.07 6.73 7.66
CA SER A 6 36.91 6.04 7.08
C SER A 6 35.63 6.73 7.60
N LYS A 7 34.82 7.23 6.65
CA LYS A 7 33.43 7.64 6.96
C LYS A 7 32.73 6.50 7.68
N PRO A 8 32.01 6.76 8.78
CA PRO A 8 31.24 5.70 9.42
C PRO A 8 30.21 5.17 8.40
N ARG A 9 30.32 3.91 8.05
CA ARG A 9 29.20 3.17 7.46
C ARG A 9 28.06 3.33 8.42
N VAL A 10 26.86 3.71 7.94
CA VAL A 10 25.60 3.59 8.66
C VAL A 10 25.35 2.09 8.80
N GLY A 11 26.12 1.44 9.68
CA GLY A 11 26.04 0.04 10.02
C GLY A 11 25.69 -0.04 11.50
N TRP A 12 24.70 -0.83 11.78
CA TRP A 12 24.34 -1.22 13.15
C TRP A 12 25.55 -1.83 13.83
N SER A 13 25.65 -1.68 15.14
CA SER A 13 26.56 -2.54 15.89
C SER A 13 26.01 -3.98 15.84
N SER A 14 26.85 -4.98 15.96
CA SER A 14 26.43 -6.40 16.01
C SER A 14 25.40 -6.66 17.12
N ILE A 15 25.43 -5.86 18.19
CA ILE A 15 24.47 -5.94 19.29
C ILE A 15 23.11 -5.38 18.87
N GLU A 16 23.06 -4.22 18.22
CA GLU A 16 21.81 -3.62 17.75
C GLU A 16 21.11 -4.50 16.69
N GLU A 17 21.88 -5.17 15.84
CA GLU A 17 21.31 -6.13 14.88
C GLU A 17 20.64 -7.30 15.62
N LEU A 18 21.30 -7.87 16.61
CA LEU A 18 20.73 -8.94 17.44
C LEU A 18 19.47 -8.47 18.18
N GLU A 19 19.51 -7.29 18.82
CA GLU A 19 18.37 -6.75 19.54
C GLU A 19 17.15 -6.56 18.61
N VAL A 20 17.37 -6.07 17.40
CA VAL A 20 16.30 -5.90 16.40
C VAL A 20 15.75 -7.24 15.92
N ASP A 21 16.60 -8.24 15.70
CA ASP A 21 16.13 -9.57 15.31
C ASP A 21 15.28 -10.20 16.41
N LEU A 22 15.69 -10.09 17.67
CA LEU A 22 14.90 -10.54 18.81
C LEU A 22 13.57 -9.78 18.96
N LEU A 23 13.59 -8.46 18.75
CA LEU A 23 12.38 -7.63 18.75
C LEU A 23 11.39 -8.07 17.68
N LEU A 24 11.85 -8.25 16.44
CA LEU A 24 10.99 -8.65 15.32
C LEU A 24 10.45 -10.08 15.49
N GLU A 25 11.26 -10.99 16.05
CA GLU A 25 10.83 -12.35 16.38
C GLU A 25 9.76 -12.34 17.47
N ALA A 26 9.89 -11.51 18.50
CA ALA A 26 8.89 -11.37 19.55
C ALA A 26 7.59 -10.78 19.00
N VAL A 27 7.66 -9.74 18.17
CA VAL A 27 6.49 -9.14 17.50
C VAL A 27 5.75 -10.15 16.66
N TYR A 28 6.48 -11.01 15.97
CA TYR A 28 5.88 -12.10 15.19
C TYR A 28 5.20 -13.16 16.08
N ARG A 29 5.89 -13.65 17.11
CA ARG A 29 5.35 -14.74 17.96
C ARG A 29 4.21 -14.30 18.86
N VAL A 30 4.27 -13.08 19.38
CA VAL A 30 3.27 -12.57 20.32
C VAL A 30 2.12 -11.87 19.58
N GLY A 31 2.43 -11.05 18.58
CA GLY A 31 1.46 -10.22 17.86
C GLY A 31 0.99 -10.79 16.52
N GLY A 32 1.69 -11.78 15.97
CA GLY A 32 1.38 -12.36 14.63
C GLY A 32 1.81 -11.46 13.45
N PHE A 33 2.55 -10.38 13.69
CA PHE A 33 2.98 -9.44 12.65
C PHE A 33 4.40 -9.74 12.19
N ASP A 34 4.57 -10.16 10.94
CA ASP A 34 5.87 -10.53 10.39
C ASP A 34 6.56 -9.38 9.65
N PHE A 35 7.49 -8.71 10.32
CA PHE A 35 8.35 -7.67 9.76
C PHE A 35 9.79 -8.13 9.52
N ARG A 36 10.11 -9.40 9.74
CA ARG A 36 11.49 -9.93 9.66
C ARG A 36 12.13 -9.76 8.28
N ASN A 37 11.32 -9.76 7.24
CA ASN A 37 11.73 -9.59 5.84
C ASN A 37 11.50 -8.17 5.29
N TYR A 38 11.34 -7.19 6.17
CA TYR A 38 11.33 -5.78 5.76
C TYR A 38 12.75 -5.26 5.55
N ALA A 39 12.89 -4.23 4.71
CA ALA A 39 14.17 -3.58 4.44
C ALA A 39 14.75 -2.96 5.72
N ARG A 40 15.93 -3.45 6.14
CA ARG A 40 16.57 -3.10 7.43
C ARG A 40 16.69 -1.60 7.67
N ALA A 41 17.13 -0.83 6.67
CA ALA A 41 17.27 0.62 6.81
C ALA A 41 15.93 1.33 7.10
N SER A 42 14.83 0.83 6.53
CA SER A 42 13.48 1.34 6.79
C SER A 42 13.00 1.00 8.20
N LEU A 43 13.22 -0.25 8.64
CA LEU A 43 12.89 -0.71 9.98
C LEU A 43 13.63 0.09 11.04
N TRP A 44 14.95 0.24 10.89
CA TRP A 44 15.78 0.94 11.88
C TRP A 44 15.29 2.35 12.16
N ARG A 45 15.07 3.14 11.10
CA ARG A 45 14.55 4.50 11.26
C ARG A 45 13.26 4.54 12.07
N ARG A 46 12.36 3.57 11.90
CA ARG A 46 11.07 3.52 12.60
C ARG A 46 11.22 3.01 14.03
N ILE A 47 12.09 2.02 14.25
CA ILE A 47 12.44 1.57 15.59
C ILE A 47 13.02 2.74 16.39
N GLN A 48 13.94 3.51 15.83
CA GLN A 48 14.49 4.72 16.46
C GLN A 48 13.39 5.74 16.84
N ASN A 49 12.42 5.95 15.97
CA ASN A 49 11.28 6.82 16.26
C ASN A 49 10.43 6.25 17.43
N ARG A 50 10.27 4.94 17.49
CA ARG A 50 9.54 4.28 18.58
C ARG A 50 10.29 4.35 19.90
N LEU A 51 11.61 4.14 19.91
CA LEU A 51 12.44 4.32 21.12
C LEU A 51 12.20 5.70 21.74
N ARG A 52 12.24 6.76 20.91
CA ARG A 52 11.98 8.14 21.35
C ARG A 52 10.56 8.32 21.89
N ALA A 53 9.56 7.81 21.17
CA ALA A 53 8.15 7.95 21.56
C ALA A 53 7.81 7.19 22.85
N GLU A 54 8.39 6.01 23.04
CA GLU A 54 8.21 5.19 24.26
C GLU A 54 9.17 5.60 25.40
N LYS A 55 10.06 6.57 25.14
CA LYS A 55 11.06 7.09 26.10
C LYS A 55 11.95 5.98 26.67
N VAL A 56 12.46 5.13 25.80
CA VAL A 56 13.45 4.09 26.10
C VAL A 56 14.70 4.27 25.26
N ASP A 57 15.85 3.85 25.75
CA ASP A 57 17.17 4.11 25.19
C ASP A 57 17.73 2.90 24.42
N THR A 58 17.20 1.69 24.63
CA THR A 58 17.66 0.47 23.97
C THR A 58 16.50 -0.30 23.32
N VAL A 59 16.82 -1.06 22.28
CA VAL A 59 15.83 -1.93 21.60
C VAL A 59 15.35 -3.04 22.55
N THR A 60 16.21 -3.54 23.43
CA THR A 60 15.84 -4.54 24.46
C THR A 60 14.80 -4.01 25.43
N ARG A 61 14.89 -2.73 25.87
CA ARG A 61 13.86 -2.11 26.72
C ARG A 61 12.55 -1.89 25.95
N LEU A 62 12.63 -1.60 24.68
CA LEU A 62 11.43 -1.53 23.84
C LEU A 62 10.79 -2.92 23.67
N LEU A 63 11.60 -3.97 23.49
CA LEU A 63 11.14 -5.35 23.42
C LEU A 63 10.39 -5.75 24.71
N ASP A 64 10.97 -5.47 25.88
CA ASP A 64 10.33 -5.74 27.17
C ASP A 64 8.94 -5.09 27.26
N LYS A 65 8.83 -3.80 26.91
CA LYS A 65 7.54 -3.12 26.86
C LYS A 65 6.55 -3.75 25.89
N ILE A 66 6.98 -4.10 24.70
CA ILE A 66 6.13 -4.67 23.64
C ILE A 66 5.56 -6.02 24.07
N VAL A 67 6.35 -6.84 24.75
CA VAL A 67 5.92 -8.18 25.18
C VAL A 67 4.92 -8.10 26.35
N HIS A 68 5.05 -7.10 27.23
CA HIS A 68 4.23 -6.99 28.46
C HIS A 68 3.10 -5.97 28.38
N ASP A 69 3.05 -5.12 27.33
CA ASP A 69 2.01 -4.11 27.11
C ASP A 69 1.44 -4.21 25.70
N ALA A 70 0.24 -4.77 25.59
CA ALA A 70 -0.47 -4.91 24.31
C ALA A 70 -0.67 -3.55 23.60
N SER A 71 -0.88 -2.46 24.35
CA SER A 71 -1.03 -1.13 23.77
C SER A 71 0.29 -0.61 23.18
N CYS A 72 1.43 -0.99 23.78
CA CYS A 72 2.76 -0.71 23.21
C CYS A 72 2.99 -1.50 21.91
N MET A 73 2.59 -2.79 21.88
CA MET A 73 2.62 -3.62 20.67
C MET A 73 1.82 -2.96 19.55
N ASP A 74 0.58 -2.54 19.79
CA ASP A 74 -0.28 -1.89 18.81
C ASP A 74 0.34 -0.58 18.29
N ARG A 75 0.88 0.24 19.18
CA ARG A 75 1.59 1.46 18.78
C ARG A 75 2.84 1.16 17.98
N PHE A 76 3.57 0.10 18.30
CA PHE A 76 4.76 -0.33 17.57
C PHE A 76 4.39 -0.76 16.15
N VAL A 77 3.43 -1.66 15.99
CA VAL A 77 2.95 -2.16 14.68
C VAL A 77 2.48 -1.00 13.80
N ARG A 78 1.63 -0.11 14.34
CA ARG A 78 1.21 1.10 13.62
C ARG A 78 2.38 2.02 13.24
N GLY A 79 3.40 2.12 14.09
CA GLY A 79 4.61 2.90 13.80
C GLY A 79 5.52 2.27 12.73
N LEU A 80 5.43 0.97 12.50
CA LEU A 80 6.13 0.27 11.43
C LEU A 80 5.37 0.35 10.08
N SER A 81 4.06 0.47 10.10
CA SER A 81 3.25 0.71 8.91
C SER A 81 3.45 2.14 8.41
N VAL A 82 3.51 2.35 7.08
CA VAL A 82 3.57 3.69 6.48
C VAL A 82 2.21 4.00 5.88
N ASN A 83 1.37 4.59 6.70
CA ASN A 83 0.02 4.93 6.31
C ASN A 83 -0.02 6.34 5.67
N VAL A 84 0.80 6.57 4.64
CA VAL A 84 0.80 7.81 3.85
C VAL A 84 0.20 7.54 2.49
N SER A 85 -1.02 8.00 2.31
CA SER A 85 -1.76 7.93 1.07
C SER A 85 -2.22 9.32 0.63
N ALA A 86 -2.61 9.47 -0.63
CA ALA A 86 -3.17 10.69 -1.17
C ALA A 86 -4.09 10.35 -2.35
N MET A 87 -5.17 11.10 -2.52
CA MET A 87 -6.04 10.91 -3.67
C MET A 87 -5.31 11.30 -4.96
N PHE A 88 -5.49 10.46 -5.98
CA PHE A 88 -4.85 10.61 -7.29
C PHE A 88 -3.34 10.81 -7.20
N ARG A 89 -2.70 10.07 -6.26
CA ARG A 89 -1.24 10.06 -6.13
C ARG A 89 -0.61 9.59 -7.43
N ASP A 90 0.39 10.35 -7.94
CA ASP A 90 1.00 10.14 -9.25
C ASP A 90 -0.05 10.22 -10.38
N PRO A 91 -0.59 11.42 -10.70
CA PRO A 91 -1.72 11.58 -11.63
C PRO A 91 -1.54 10.92 -12.99
N GLY A 92 -0.31 10.86 -13.51
CA GLY A 92 0.01 10.17 -14.76
C GLY A 92 -0.32 8.67 -14.74
N PHE A 93 -0.21 8.03 -13.58
CA PHE A 93 -0.63 6.64 -13.40
C PHE A 93 -2.13 6.46 -13.68
N PHE A 94 -2.95 7.37 -13.16
CA PHE A 94 -4.41 7.32 -13.38
C PHE A 94 -4.78 7.66 -14.82
N GLN A 95 -4.03 8.55 -15.49
CA GLN A 95 -4.19 8.78 -16.93
C GLN A 95 -3.88 7.50 -17.72
N ALA A 96 -2.78 6.81 -17.39
CA ALA A 96 -2.41 5.55 -18.03
C ALA A 96 -3.44 4.44 -17.76
N LEU A 97 -4.00 4.34 -16.54
CA LEU A 97 -5.11 3.42 -16.25
C LEU A 97 -6.31 3.69 -17.16
N ARG A 98 -6.69 4.95 -17.33
CA ARG A 98 -7.82 5.34 -18.18
C ARG A 98 -7.57 4.99 -19.65
N ALA A 99 -6.37 5.25 -20.15
CA ALA A 99 -6.02 5.06 -21.55
C ALA A 99 -5.77 3.60 -21.91
N GLN A 100 -5.09 2.83 -21.06
CA GLN A 100 -4.58 1.50 -21.38
C GLN A 100 -5.38 0.36 -20.74
N VAL A 101 -5.89 0.57 -19.51
CA VAL A 101 -6.48 -0.52 -18.73
C VAL A 101 -8.01 -0.53 -18.80
N PHE A 102 -8.67 0.61 -18.71
CA PHE A 102 -10.13 0.65 -18.74
C PHE A 102 -10.74 0.14 -20.04
N PRO A 103 -10.17 0.35 -21.23
CA PRO A 103 -10.63 -0.31 -22.44
C PRO A 103 -10.62 -1.85 -22.35
N LEU A 104 -9.58 -2.42 -21.70
CA LEU A 104 -9.50 -3.85 -21.43
C LEU A 104 -10.58 -4.28 -20.42
N LEU A 105 -10.76 -3.53 -19.33
CA LEU A 105 -11.78 -3.84 -18.32
C LEU A 105 -13.20 -3.81 -18.90
N ARG A 106 -13.47 -3.01 -19.92
CA ARG A 106 -14.78 -2.99 -20.59
C ARG A 106 -15.16 -4.29 -21.27
N THR A 107 -14.18 -5.13 -21.63
CA THR A 107 -14.43 -6.43 -22.27
C THR A 107 -14.94 -7.49 -21.28
N TRP A 108 -14.81 -7.25 -19.97
CA TRP A 108 -15.25 -8.17 -18.93
C TRP A 108 -16.70 -7.88 -18.51
N PRO A 109 -17.56 -8.89 -18.38
CA PRO A 109 -18.95 -8.68 -17.96
C PRO A 109 -19.05 -8.22 -16.50
N TYR A 110 -18.13 -8.68 -15.65
CA TYR A 110 -17.98 -8.28 -14.26
C TYR A 110 -16.50 -8.06 -13.93
N ILE A 111 -16.21 -7.00 -13.20
CA ILE A 111 -14.85 -6.56 -12.92
C ILE A 111 -14.56 -6.73 -11.43
N ARG A 112 -13.51 -7.47 -11.10
CA ARG A 112 -12.97 -7.54 -9.75
C ARG A 112 -11.63 -6.81 -9.72
N VAL A 113 -11.53 -5.86 -8.80
CA VAL A 113 -10.29 -5.10 -8.56
C VAL A 113 -9.78 -5.40 -7.17
N TRP A 114 -8.49 -5.63 -7.04
CA TRP A 114 -7.82 -5.72 -5.74
C TRP A 114 -6.90 -4.52 -5.56
N GLN A 115 -7.17 -3.73 -4.52
CA GLN A 115 -6.31 -2.65 -4.03
C GLN A 115 -5.54 -3.20 -2.81
N ALA A 116 -4.34 -3.70 -3.03
CA ALA A 116 -3.50 -4.33 -2.01
C ALA A 116 -2.67 -3.27 -1.26
N GLY A 117 -2.78 -3.23 0.08
CA GLY A 117 -2.15 -2.19 0.90
C GLY A 117 -2.85 -0.83 0.73
N CYS A 118 -4.17 -0.80 0.92
CA CYS A 118 -5.00 0.36 0.62
C CYS A 118 -4.86 1.52 1.64
N SER A 119 -4.21 1.27 2.78
CA SER A 119 -4.04 2.28 3.84
C SER A 119 -5.39 2.92 4.22
N THR A 120 -5.43 4.24 4.38
CA THR A 120 -6.63 5.03 4.73
C THR A 120 -7.61 5.24 3.57
N GLY A 121 -7.41 4.60 2.42
CA GLY A 121 -8.41 4.48 1.36
C GLY A 121 -8.41 5.56 0.28
N GLU A 122 -7.54 6.56 0.32
CA GLU A 122 -7.56 7.68 -0.64
C GLU A 122 -7.41 7.19 -2.10
N GLU A 123 -6.57 6.18 -2.34
CA GLU A 123 -6.39 5.60 -3.67
C GLU A 123 -7.62 4.76 -4.08
N VAL A 124 -8.28 4.12 -3.12
CA VAL A 124 -9.53 3.38 -3.36
C VAL A 124 -10.64 4.31 -3.87
N TYR A 125 -10.84 5.46 -3.19
CA TYR A 125 -11.81 6.45 -3.63
C TYR A 125 -11.43 7.08 -4.97
N SER A 126 -10.14 7.30 -5.24
CA SER A 126 -9.67 7.78 -6.54
C SER A 126 -10.06 6.82 -7.65
N LEU A 127 -9.84 5.52 -7.45
CA LEU A 127 -10.22 4.48 -8.40
C LEU A 127 -11.75 4.39 -8.57
N ALA A 128 -12.52 4.42 -7.45
CA ALA A 128 -13.98 4.38 -7.50
C ALA A 128 -14.57 5.56 -8.29
N ILE A 129 -14.01 6.77 -8.11
CA ILE A 129 -14.40 7.95 -8.89
C ILE A 129 -14.16 7.71 -10.38
N MET A 130 -12.97 7.24 -10.75
CA MET A 130 -12.66 6.98 -12.17
C MET A 130 -13.56 5.91 -12.77
N LEU A 131 -13.82 4.82 -12.04
CA LEU A 131 -14.74 3.77 -12.50
C LEU A 131 -16.16 4.29 -12.66
N ALA A 132 -16.59 5.25 -11.82
CA ALA A 132 -17.90 5.90 -11.95
C ALA A 132 -17.96 6.82 -13.19
N GLU A 133 -16.91 7.60 -13.46
CA GLU A 133 -16.81 8.46 -14.65
C GLU A 133 -16.84 7.65 -15.96
N GLU A 134 -16.25 6.46 -15.94
CA GLU A 134 -16.20 5.55 -17.07
C GLU A 134 -17.39 4.60 -17.17
N ALA A 135 -18.43 4.80 -16.33
CA ALA A 135 -19.62 3.95 -16.25
C ALA A 135 -19.31 2.46 -16.00
N LEU A 136 -18.21 2.16 -15.29
CA LEU A 136 -17.78 0.81 -14.94
C LEU A 136 -18.15 0.42 -13.51
N ILE A 137 -18.43 1.38 -12.63
CA ILE A 137 -18.61 1.13 -11.19
C ILE A 137 -19.76 0.15 -10.89
N GLY A 138 -20.85 0.20 -11.65
CA GLY A 138 -22.03 -0.66 -11.44
C GLY A 138 -21.80 -2.15 -11.70
N ARG A 139 -20.76 -2.53 -12.42
CA ARG A 139 -20.35 -3.92 -12.68
C ARG A 139 -18.96 -4.23 -12.11
N CYS A 140 -18.50 -3.44 -11.15
CA CYS A 140 -17.20 -3.56 -10.53
C CYS A 140 -17.35 -3.82 -9.02
N ARG A 141 -16.51 -4.70 -8.48
CA ARG A 141 -16.30 -4.84 -7.04
C ARG A 141 -14.83 -4.59 -6.74
N ILE A 142 -14.56 -3.63 -5.85
CA ILE A 142 -13.22 -3.31 -5.38
C ILE A 142 -13.00 -3.99 -4.04
N TYR A 143 -11.95 -4.80 -3.94
CA TYR A 143 -11.48 -5.39 -2.70
C TYR A 143 -10.28 -4.56 -2.23
N ALA A 144 -10.47 -3.79 -1.19
CA ALA A 144 -9.46 -2.92 -0.61
C ALA A 144 -8.94 -3.55 0.68
N THR A 145 -7.67 -3.94 0.70
CA THR A 145 -7.11 -4.68 1.83
C THR A 145 -5.88 -4.01 2.41
N ASP A 146 -5.74 -4.11 3.72
CA ASP A 146 -4.55 -3.71 4.47
C ASP A 146 -4.36 -4.66 5.67
N MET A 147 -3.16 -4.70 6.24
CA MET A 147 -2.88 -5.48 7.44
C MET A 147 -3.35 -4.78 8.73
N ASP A 148 -3.51 -3.46 8.70
CA ASP A 148 -3.87 -2.60 9.84
C ASP A 148 -5.38 -2.29 9.81
N GLU A 149 -6.14 -2.89 10.73
CA GLU A 149 -7.59 -2.67 10.83
C GLU A 149 -7.94 -1.21 11.12
N SER A 150 -7.09 -0.49 11.84
CA SER A 150 -7.36 0.92 12.18
C SER A 150 -7.37 1.86 10.97
N VAL A 151 -6.61 1.54 9.92
CA VAL A 151 -6.65 2.31 8.67
C VAL A 151 -7.83 1.88 7.80
N LEU A 152 -8.22 0.61 7.86
CA LEU A 152 -9.42 0.11 7.19
C LEU A 152 -10.69 0.76 7.74
N ASP A 153 -10.77 0.98 9.05
CA ASP A 153 -11.90 1.69 9.67
C ASP A 153 -12.04 3.10 9.12
N LYS A 154 -10.93 3.85 9.05
CA LYS A 154 -10.91 5.18 8.42
C LYS A 154 -11.30 5.13 6.93
N ALA A 155 -10.80 4.13 6.21
CA ALA A 155 -11.15 3.95 4.81
C ALA A 155 -12.66 3.66 4.63
N ARG A 156 -13.26 2.86 5.52
CA ARG A 156 -14.72 2.58 5.53
C ARG A 156 -15.55 3.81 5.81
N GLU A 157 -15.08 4.70 6.68
CA GLU A 157 -15.77 5.95 6.97
C GLU A 157 -15.85 6.85 5.73
N GLY A 158 -14.78 6.92 4.94
CA GLY A 158 -14.70 7.79 3.77
C GLY A 158 -14.73 9.28 4.12
N ILE A 159 -14.16 9.61 5.29
CA ILE A 159 -14.12 10.98 5.83
C ILE A 159 -12.68 11.43 5.91
N TYR A 160 -12.35 12.52 5.25
CA TYR A 160 -10.99 13.05 5.18
C TYR A 160 -10.95 14.53 5.55
N PRO A 161 -9.88 15.04 6.17
CA PRO A 161 -9.71 16.47 6.43
C PRO A 161 -9.84 17.30 5.14
N LEU A 162 -10.37 18.52 5.24
CA LEU A 162 -10.45 19.44 4.09
C LEU A 162 -9.10 20.03 3.69
N GLU A 163 -8.13 20.05 4.61
CA GLU A 163 -6.80 20.63 4.34
C GLU A 163 -6.13 20.09 3.06
N PRO A 164 -6.04 18.78 2.81
CA PRO A 164 -5.42 18.25 1.60
C PRO A 164 -6.31 18.31 0.35
N ILE A 165 -7.60 18.67 0.46
CA ILE A 165 -8.56 18.59 -0.65
C ILE A 165 -8.17 19.47 -1.83
N GLN A 166 -7.57 20.64 -1.61
CA GLN A 166 -7.08 21.48 -2.71
C GLN A 166 -6.02 20.72 -3.54
N LYS A 167 -5.08 20.04 -2.89
CA LYS A 167 -4.07 19.22 -3.56
C LYS A 167 -4.71 18.02 -4.26
N TYR A 168 -5.69 17.39 -3.64
CA TYR A 168 -6.41 16.26 -4.24
C TYR A 168 -7.19 16.69 -5.49
N THR A 169 -7.81 17.87 -5.46
CA THR A 169 -8.47 18.47 -6.64
C THR A 169 -7.48 18.70 -7.79
N GLN A 170 -6.31 19.25 -7.49
CA GLN A 170 -5.25 19.43 -8.51
C GLN A 170 -4.78 18.10 -9.09
N ASN A 171 -4.58 17.08 -8.24
CA ASN A 171 -4.21 15.75 -8.67
C ASN A 171 -5.30 15.13 -9.56
N TYR A 172 -6.58 15.24 -9.16
CA TYR A 172 -7.73 14.76 -9.91
C TYR A 172 -7.81 15.38 -11.31
N ILE A 173 -7.65 16.71 -11.42
CA ILE A 173 -7.64 17.42 -12.71
C ILE A 173 -6.48 16.89 -13.57
N ARG A 174 -5.28 16.74 -13.01
CA ARG A 174 -4.12 16.19 -13.70
C ARG A 174 -4.30 14.73 -14.08
N ALA A 175 -5.06 13.96 -13.33
CA ALA A 175 -5.42 12.57 -13.64
C ALA A 175 -6.46 12.45 -14.78
N GLY A 176 -6.90 13.58 -15.36
CA GLY A 176 -7.91 13.61 -16.42
C GLY A 176 -9.34 13.46 -15.91
N GLY A 177 -9.61 13.96 -14.70
CA GLY A 177 -10.96 14.01 -14.15
C GLY A 177 -11.91 14.81 -15.04
N THR A 178 -13.13 14.30 -15.23
CA THR A 178 -14.08 14.81 -16.23
C THR A 178 -15.19 15.68 -15.64
N ARG A 179 -15.26 15.74 -14.29
CA ARG A 179 -16.29 16.50 -13.55
C ARG A 179 -15.65 17.44 -12.52
N SER A 180 -16.48 18.13 -11.74
CA SER A 180 -15.97 18.83 -10.56
C SER A 180 -15.68 17.83 -9.44
N PHE A 181 -14.48 17.90 -8.86
CA PHE A 181 -14.10 17.00 -7.76
C PHE A 181 -15.04 17.13 -6.55
N SER A 182 -15.61 18.33 -6.34
CA SER A 182 -16.60 18.57 -5.28
C SER A 182 -17.92 17.82 -5.45
N GLU A 183 -18.19 17.23 -6.62
CA GLU A 183 -19.36 16.38 -6.81
C GLU A 183 -19.27 15.03 -6.07
N TYR A 184 -18.07 14.61 -5.65
CA TYR A 184 -17.84 13.32 -5.03
C TYR A 184 -17.90 13.33 -3.50
N TYR A 185 -17.95 14.52 -2.88
CA TYR A 185 -18.01 14.66 -1.43
C TYR A 185 -18.92 15.81 -0.98
N THR A 186 -19.28 15.81 0.29
CA THR A 186 -19.92 16.94 0.98
C THR A 186 -18.93 17.50 2.00
N ALA A 187 -18.72 18.81 1.98
CA ALA A 187 -17.88 19.48 2.98
C ALA A 187 -18.70 19.76 4.24
N ALA A 188 -18.31 19.20 5.37
CA ALA A 188 -18.95 19.43 6.66
C ALA A 188 -17.94 19.26 7.81
N TYR A 189 -18.08 20.09 8.84
CA TYR A 189 -17.27 20.00 10.08
C TYR A 189 -15.76 19.91 9.86
N GLY A 190 -15.22 20.66 8.89
CA GLY A 190 -13.80 20.64 8.56
C GLY A 190 -13.34 19.39 7.80
N ASN A 191 -14.27 18.56 7.35
CA ASN A 191 -13.99 17.32 6.62
C ASN A 191 -14.71 17.28 5.26
N ALA A 192 -14.16 16.49 4.34
CA ALA A 192 -14.79 16.03 3.12
C ALA A 192 -15.35 14.62 3.36
N ILE A 193 -16.67 14.48 3.30
CA ILE A 193 -17.39 13.21 3.46
C ILE A 193 -17.72 12.70 2.07
N PHE A 194 -17.05 11.63 1.64
CA PHE A 194 -17.26 11.06 0.31
C PHE A 194 -18.61 10.36 0.21
N ARG A 195 -19.24 10.47 -0.97
CA ARG A 195 -20.60 9.94 -1.20
C ARG A 195 -20.64 8.42 -0.99
N PRO A 196 -21.65 7.88 -0.27
CA PRO A 196 -21.79 6.45 -0.02
C PRO A 196 -21.73 5.59 -1.29
N ALA A 197 -22.30 6.06 -2.40
CA ALA A 197 -22.33 5.36 -3.68
C ALA A 197 -20.92 4.96 -4.21
N LEU A 198 -19.86 5.68 -3.82
CA LEU A 198 -18.49 5.33 -4.18
C LEU A 198 -17.97 4.13 -3.39
N ARG A 199 -18.40 3.97 -2.14
CA ARG A 199 -17.94 2.89 -1.27
C ARG A 199 -18.85 1.64 -1.31
N ASP A 200 -20.07 1.75 -1.79
CA ASP A 200 -21.02 0.62 -1.87
C ASP A 200 -20.48 -0.55 -2.71
N GLN A 201 -19.56 -0.25 -3.61
CA GLN A 201 -18.86 -1.24 -4.43
C GLN A 201 -17.52 -1.68 -3.84
N VAL A 202 -17.14 -1.22 -2.65
CA VAL A 202 -15.86 -1.53 -2.00
C VAL A 202 -16.09 -2.50 -0.85
N VAL A 203 -15.28 -3.56 -0.83
CA VAL A 203 -15.15 -4.49 0.29
C VAL A 203 -13.82 -4.19 0.98
N PHE A 204 -13.87 -3.65 2.19
CA PHE A 204 -12.68 -3.45 3.01
C PHE A 204 -12.46 -4.67 3.90
N ALA A 205 -11.29 -5.31 3.80
CA ALA A 205 -10.96 -6.51 4.55
C ALA A 205 -9.50 -6.52 4.98
N ARG A 206 -9.24 -7.14 6.14
CA ARG A 206 -7.88 -7.40 6.57
C ARG A 206 -7.23 -8.46 5.70
N HIS A 207 -6.04 -8.18 5.19
CA HIS A 207 -5.20 -9.12 4.45
C HIS A 207 -3.73 -8.72 4.60
N ASN A 208 -2.91 -9.71 4.92
CA ASN A 208 -1.47 -9.51 5.11
C ASN A 208 -0.70 -10.12 3.92
N LEU A 209 -0.13 -9.28 3.06
CA LEU A 209 0.66 -9.72 1.91
C LEU A 209 1.86 -10.62 2.26
N VAL A 210 2.31 -10.57 3.53
CA VAL A 210 3.46 -11.35 4.01
C VAL A 210 3.06 -12.78 4.35
N THR A 211 1.88 -12.99 4.93
CA THR A 211 1.46 -14.28 5.48
C THR A 211 0.34 -14.97 4.71
N ASP A 212 -0.56 -14.19 4.14
CA ASP A 212 -1.78 -14.71 3.55
C ASP A 212 -1.58 -15.13 2.08
N GLY A 213 -2.49 -15.95 1.58
CA GLY A 213 -2.52 -16.42 0.19
C GLY A 213 -3.51 -15.62 -0.65
N SER A 214 -3.64 -16.00 -1.94
CA SER A 214 -4.66 -15.48 -2.84
C SER A 214 -6.06 -15.89 -2.34
N PHE A 215 -7.02 -14.96 -2.38
CA PHE A 215 -8.38 -15.18 -1.88
C PHE A 215 -9.45 -15.00 -2.96
N ASN A 216 -9.05 -14.55 -4.15
CA ASN A 216 -9.93 -14.40 -5.31
C ASN A 216 -9.10 -14.26 -6.58
N GLU A 217 -9.79 -14.24 -7.74
CA GLU A 217 -9.21 -13.94 -9.04
C GLU A 217 -9.66 -12.54 -9.49
N PHE A 218 -8.69 -11.69 -9.90
CA PHE A 218 -8.90 -10.27 -10.16
C PHE A 218 -8.54 -9.88 -11.60
N ASN A 219 -9.35 -9.00 -12.19
CA ASN A 219 -9.08 -8.41 -13.51
C ASN A 219 -8.06 -7.27 -13.43
N LEU A 220 -7.98 -6.60 -12.28
CA LEU A 220 -7.00 -5.56 -11.97
C LEU A 220 -6.50 -5.72 -10.54
N VAL A 221 -5.18 -5.77 -10.38
CA VAL A 221 -4.53 -5.72 -9.07
C VAL A 221 -3.67 -4.46 -9.01
N LEU A 222 -3.89 -3.64 -8.00
CA LEU A 222 -3.08 -2.47 -7.70
C LEU A 222 -2.33 -2.70 -6.39
N CYS A 223 -0.99 -2.75 -6.44
CA CYS A 223 -0.13 -2.83 -5.26
C CYS A 223 0.92 -1.74 -5.38
N ARG A 224 0.61 -0.56 -4.86
CA ARG A 224 1.42 0.64 -5.08
C ARG A 224 1.99 1.21 -3.78
N ASN A 225 3.30 1.45 -3.80
CA ASN A 225 4.03 2.02 -2.66
C ASN A 225 3.99 1.17 -1.38
N VAL A 226 3.87 -0.14 -1.52
CA VAL A 226 3.83 -1.14 -0.44
C VAL A 226 5.14 -1.92 -0.40
N MET A 227 5.54 -2.53 -1.52
CA MET A 227 6.70 -3.41 -1.59
C MET A 227 8.05 -2.69 -1.47
N ILE A 228 8.06 -1.36 -1.55
CA ILE A 228 9.26 -0.53 -1.32
C ILE A 228 9.86 -0.70 0.09
N TYR A 229 9.09 -1.27 1.00
CA TYR A 229 9.51 -1.54 2.38
C TYR A 229 10.01 -2.97 2.60
N PHE A 230 9.89 -3.84 1.60
CA PHE A 230 10.22 -5.26 1.67
C PHE A 230 11.65 -5.52 1.18
N ASN A 231 12.31 -6.54 1.73
CA ASN A 231 13.53 -7.04 1.15
C ASN A 231 13.22 -7.82 -0.16
N ARG A 232 14.26 -8.17 -0.91
CA ARG A 232 14.10 -8.80 -2.21
C ARG A 232 13.31 -10.12 -2.14
N ALA A 233 13.62 -10.97 -1.19
CA ALA A 233 12.94 -12.27 -1.04
C ALA A 233 11.44 -12.13 -0.79
N LEU A 234 11.06 -11.14 0.05
CA LEU A 234 9.64 -10.86 0.31
C LEU A 234 8.97 -10.22 -0.91
N GLN A 235 9.66 -9.34 -1.65
CA GLN A 235 9.13 -8.80 -2.90
C GLN A 235 8.83 -9.90 -3.90
N GLU A 236 9.74 -10.87 -4.09
CA GLU A 236 9.54 -12.02 -4.98
C GLU A 236 8.31 -12.84 -4.57
N ARG A 237 8.16 -13.14 -3.27
CA ARG A 237 6.99 -13.86 -2.74
C ARG A 237 5.69 -13.09 -3.01
N VAL A 238 5.67 -11.78 -2.74
CA VAL A 238 4.46 -10.96 -2.97
C VAL A 238 4.15 -10.85 -4.46
N HIS A 239 5.15 -10.74 -5.34
CA HIS A 239 4.91 -10.79 -6.78
C HIS A 239 4.27 -12.11 -7.23
N HIS A 240 4.67 -13.25 -6.66
CA HIS A 240 3.98 -14.53 -6.92
C HIS A 240 2.53 -14.49 -6.47
N LEU A 241 2.26 -14.00 -5.24
CA LEU A 241 0.90 -13.84 -4.73
C LEU A 241 0.02 -12.97 -5.66
N LEU A 242 0.55 -11.81 -6.11
CA LEU A 242 -0.17 -10.91 -7.00
C LEU A 242 -0.42 -11.57 -8.37
N TYR A 243 0.57 -12.30 -8.91
CA TYR A 243 0.44 -13.04 -10.16
C TYR A 243 -0.65 -14.11 -10.06
N ASP A 244 -0.63 -14.93 -9.02
CA ASP A 244 -1.59 -16.02 -8.80
C ASP A 244 -3.00 -15.49 -8.56
N SER A 245 -3.13 -14.23 -8.10
CA SER A 245 -4.41 -13.55 -7.89
C SER A 245 -4.96 -12.86 -9.14
N LEU A 246 -4.19 -12.77 -10.22
CA LEU A 246 -4.65 -12.16 -11.48
C LEU A 246 -5.39 -13.18 -12.36
N ALA A 247 -6.48 -12.76 -12.96
CA ALA A 247 -7.11 -13.48 -14.07
C ALA A 247 -6.17 -13.53 -15.29
N HIS A 248 -6.40 -14.49 -16.21
CA HIS A 248 -5.74 -14.45 -17.51
C HIS A 248 -6.02 -13.12 -18.19
N PHE A 249 -5.00 -12.46 -18.72
CA PHE A 249 -5.06 -11.11 -19.28
C PHE A 249 -5.44 -10.00 -18.28
N GLY A 250 -5.48 -10.30 -16.98
CA GLY A 250 -5.62 -9.31 -15.92
C GLY A 250 -4.41 -8.39 -15.82
N VAL A 251 -4.59 -7.22 -15.26
CA VAL A 251 -3.58 -6.16 -15.22
C VAL A 251 -3.05 -5.96 -13.80
N LEU A 252 -1.72 -5.83 -13.67
CA LEU A 252 -0.99 -5.43 -12.46
C LEU A 252 -0.56 -3.98 -12.59
N GLY A 253 -0.89 -3.16 -11.61
CA GLY A 253 -0.38 -1.79 -11.45
C GLY A 253 0.49 -1.66 -10.21
N LEU A 254 1.72 -1.16 -10.39
CA LEU A 254 2.70 -0.97 -9.32
C LEU A 254 3.01 0.52 -9.11
N GLY A 255 3.61 0.86 -7.98
CA GLY A 255 4.12 2.20 -7.71
C GLY A 255 5.41 2.48 -8.51
N SER A 256 5.69 3.76 -8.74
CA SER A 256 6.80 4.20 -9.60
C SER A 256 8.20 3.70 -9.17
N LYS A 257 8.36 3.38 -7.89
CA LYS A 257 9.63 2.86 -7.32
C LYS A 257 9.65 1.33 -7.20
N GLU A 258 8.59 0.65 -7.61
CA GLU A 258 8.46 -0.80 -7.58
C GLU A 258 8.76 -1.36 -8.97
N MET A 259 9.61 -2.38 -9.04
CA MET A 259 10.11 -2.87 -10.33
C MET A 259 9.83 -4.36 -10.49
N LEU A 260 9.13 -4.71 -11.55
CA LEU A 260 8.94 -6.10 -11.95
C LEU A 260 10.16 -6.65 -12.73
N SER A 261 10.97 -5.79 -13.32
CA SER A 261 12.08 -6.17 -14.23
C SER A 261 13.15 -7.05 -13.58
N LEU A 262 13.26 -7.05 -12.25
CA LEU A 262 14.20 -7.88 -11.49
C LEU A 262 13.55 -9.15 -10.92
N MET A 263 12.28 -9.42 -11.25
CA MET A 263 11.53 -10.54 -10.70
C MET A 263 11.48 -11.73 -11.67
N PRO A 264 11.49 -12.97 -11.19
CA PRO A 264 11.45 -14.17 -12.03
C PRO A 264 10.23 -14.27 -12.96
N LEU A 265 9.13 -13.61 -12.57
CA LEU A 265 7.86 -13.61 -13.33
C LEU A 265 7.81 -12.56 -14.46
N ARG A 266 8.87 -11.78 -14.69
CA ARG A 266 8.85 -10.67 -15.68
C ARG A 266 8.39 -11.12 -17.07
N ASP A 267 8.85 -12.26 -17.52
CA ASP A 267 8.56 -12.77 -18.87
C ASP A 267 7.12 -13.30 -19.05
N ARG A 268 6.36 -13.41 -17.95
CA ARG A 268 4.93 -13.77 -17.98
C ARG A 268 4.00 -12.56 -18.10
N TYR A 269 4.57 -11.36 -18.21
CA TYR A 269 3.82 -10.13 -18.35
C TYR A 269 4.20 -9.38 -19.62
N GLU A 270 3.18 -8.89 -20.31
CA GLU A 270 3.29 -7.83 -21.29
C GLU A 270 3.33 -6.47 -20.59
N GLU A 271 4.24 -5.59 -20.98
CA GLU A 271 4.32 -4.24 -20.45
C GLU A 271 3.38 -3.31 -21.23
N LEU A 272 2.30 -2.85 -20.61
CA LEU A 272 1.34 -1.92 -21.22
C LEU A 272 1.83 -0.47 -21.15
N ASP A 273 2.44 -0.07 -20.03
CA ASP A 273 2.96 1.28 -19.80
C ASP A 273 4.16 1.22 -18.84
N ALA A 274 5.37 1.33 -19.39
CA ALA A 274 6.62 1.25 -18.64
C ALA A 274 6.80 2.38 -17.63
N PRO A 275 6.55 3.66 -17.98
CA PRO A 275 6.67 4.78 -17.05
C PRO A 275 5.75 4.63 -15.83
N HIS A 276 4.54 4.10 -16.02
CA HIS A 276 3.53 3.99 -14.97
C HIS A 276 3.40 2.58 -14.38
N ARG A 277 4.30 1.64 -14.76
CA ARG A 277 4.38 0.29 -14.18
C ARG A 277 3.06 -0.50 -14.32
N LEU A 278 2.47 -0.47 -15.51
CA LEU A 278 1.29 -1.27 -15.85
C LEU A 278 1.71 -2.48 -16.67
N TYR A 279 1.29 -3.66 -16.21
CA TYR A 279 1.66 -4.94 -16.79
C TYR A 279 0.43 -5.83 -16.96
N ARG A 280 0.32 -6.53 -18.10
CA ARG A 280 -0.76 -7.47 -18.38
C ARG A 280 -0.25 -8.89 -18.23
N ARG A 281 -0.93 -9.73 -17.48
CA ARG A 281 -0.66 -11.16 -17.38
C ARG A 281 -0.93 -11.83 -18.73
N MET A 282 0.02 -12.61 -19.25
CA MET A 282 -0.12 -13.24 -20.57
C MET A 282 -0.64 -14.68 -20.50
N THR A 283 -0.27 -15.42 -19.46
CA THR A 283 -0.65 -16.84 -19.27
C THR A 283 -1.02 -17.13 -17.82
#